data_6210977b89c4b69494dc154d1d4a0693
#
_entry.id   6210977b89c4b69494dc154d1d4a0693
#
_cell.length_a   1.000
_cell.length_b   1.000
_cell.length_c   1.000
_cell.angle_alpha   90.00
_cell.angle_beta   90.00
_cell.angle_gamma   90.00
#
_symmetry.space_group_name_H-M   'P 1'
#
loop_
_entity.id
_entity.type
_entity.pdbx_description
1 polymer ?
#
loop_
_entity_poly.entity_id
_entity_poly.type
_entity_poly.pdbx_seq_one_letter_code
_entity_poly.pdbx_strand_id
1 'polypeptide(L)'
;MPTGGARKAAQAAADEASEQLGRQGARQASRELKPVVIGENMERVEAYARMIGAETINDWLAGRKWSLELNKVWVQEMMRQGRRVYDIGPDFARRLKRFAAIRAGKQGVPPPISEAYNLERQILKGYPNYIKRYIRTGRWEGYVLRPDDF
;
A
#
# COMPACT_ATOMS: atom_id res chain seq x y z
N MET A 1 -32.14 2.52 8.25
CA MET A 1 -31.42 2.26 7.70
C MET A 1 -30.52 2.38 7.49
N PRO A 2 -29.94 2.88 7.56
CA PRO A 2 -29.05 2.81 7.12
C PRO A 2 -28.12 2.95 7.18
N THR A 3 -27.48 3.23 7.53
CA THR A 3 -26.54 3.12 7.17
C THR A 3 -25.80 2.62 7.16
N GLY A 4 -25.78 2.42 7.64
CA GLY A 4 -25.12 1.88 7.39
C GLY A 4 -25.19 1.75 6.93
N GLY A 5 -25.70 2.12 6.82
CA GLY A 5 -25.85 2.10 6.13
C GLY A 5 -25.63 2.58 5.70
N ALA A 6 -25.47 3.11 5.91
CA ALA A 6 -24.94 3.35 5.08
C ALA A 6 -23.93 2.77 5.12
N ARG A 7 -23.66 2.23 5.53
CA ARG A 7 -23.09 1.41 5.30
C ARG A 7 -23.47 0.53 5.08
N LYS A 8 -23.90 0.30 5.26
CA LYS A 8 -24.28 -0.59 4.81
C LYS A 8 -24.69 -0.34 3.98
N ALA A 9 -25.01 0.70 4.00
CA ALA A 9 -25.39 0.92 2.82
C ALA A 9 -24.43 0.99 2.16
N ALA A 10 -23.67 1.17 2.49
CA ALA A 10 -22.94 0.82 1.64
C ALA A 10 -23.13 -0.50 1.42
N GLN A 11 -23.84 -1.14 1.74
CA GLN A 11 -23.89 -2.35 1.39
C GLN A 11 -25.03 -2.90 1.23
N ALA A 12 -25.78 -2.71 1.19
CA ALA A 12 -26.78 -3.44 1.13
C ALA A 12 -27.71 -3.38 0.26
N ALA A 13 -28.53 -3.69 0.12
CA ALA A 13 -29.64 -3.68 -0.59
C ALA A 13 -29.41 -4.29 -1.83
N ALA A 14 -29.65 -5.51 -2.01
CA ALA A 14 -29.12 -6.16 -2.99
C ALA A 14 -29.95 -6.53 -4.05
N ASP A 15 -31.08 -6.34 -4.13
CA ASP A 15 -31.75 -6.49 -5.39
C ASP A 15 -31.02 -5.61 -6.40
N GLU A 16 -31.43 -5.66 -7.61
CA GLU A 16 -30.73 -4.97 -8.69
C GLU A 16 -30.56 -3.51 -8.38
N ALA A 17 -31.62 -2.85 -7.94
CA ALA A 17 -31.55 -1.44 -7.65
C ALA A 17 -30.61 -1.20 -6.49
N SER A 18 -30.67 -2.05 -5.51
CA SER A 18 -29.79 -1.92 -4.37
C SER A 18 -28.38 -2.24 -4.70
N GLU A 19 -28.15 -3.19 -5.56
CA GLU A 19 -26.81 -3.45 -6.03
C GLU A 19 -26.28 -2.26 -6.79
N GLN A 20 -27.11 -1.63 -7.58
CA GLN A 20 -26.71 -0.42 -8.27
C GLN A 20 -26.46 0.71 -7.31
N LEU A 21 -27.30 0.89 -6.33
CA LEU A 21 -27.08 1.89 -5.29
C LEU A 21 -25.83 1.55 -4.52
N GLY A 22 -25.62 0.28 -4.24
CA GLY A 22 -24.41 -0.15 -3.56
C GLY A 22 -23.18 0.13 -4.38
N ARG A 23 -23.24 -0.13 -5.68
CA ARG A 23 -22.10 0.16 -6.54
C ARG A 23 -21.85 1.65 -6.66
N GLN A 24 -22.89 2.45 -6.76
CA GLN A 24 -22.76 3.90 -6.79
C GLN A 24 -22.24 4.41 -5.46
N GLY A 25 -22.76 3.89 -4.37
CA GLY A 25 -22.30 4.25 -3.04
C GLY A 25 -20.85 3.87 -2.84
N ALA A 26 -20.46 2.69 -3.30
CA ALA A 26 -19.08 2.25 -3.19
C ALA A 26 -18.15 3.15 -4.01
N ARG A 27 -18.56 3.53 -5.21
CA ARG A 27 -17.75 4.43 -6.03
C ARG A 27 -17.65 5.81 -5.38
N GLN A 28 -18.74 6.30 -4.83
CA GLN A 28 -18.72 7.59 -4.15
C GLN A 28 -17.87 7.52 -2.90
N ALA A 29 -18.01 6.47 -2.12
CA ALA A 29 -17.19 6.27 -0.93
C ALA A 29 -15.72 6.19 -1.30
N SER A 30 -15.41 5.49 -2.40
CA SER A 30 -14.03 5.40 -2.88
C SER A 30 -13.47 6.78 -3.23
N ARG A 31 -14.28 7.64 -3.85
CA ARG A 31 -13.82 8.99 -4.15
C ARG A 31 -13.67 9.85 -2.91
N GLU A 32 -14.51 9.61 -1.89
CA GLU A 32 -14.46 10.38 -0.65
C GLU A 32 -13.42 9.86 0.32
N LEU A 33 -13.05 8.60 0.21
CA LEU A 33 -12.05 8.03 1.08
C LEU A 33 -10.67 8.52 0.64
N LYS A 34 -9.86 8.80 1.63
CA LYS A 34 -8.50 9.22 1.35
C LYS A 34 -7.73 8.09 0.69
N PRO A 35 -6.82 8.41 -0.20
CA PRO A 35 -5.90 7.40 -0.71
C PRO A 35 -5.00 6.92 0.41
N VAL A 36 -4.37 5.77 0.20
CA VAL A 36 -3.39 5.25 1.14
C VAL A 36 -2.05 5.15 0.45
N VAL A 37 -1.00 5.18 1.25
CA VAL A 37 0.38 5.13 0.75
C VAL A 37 1.06 3.90 1.30
N ILE A 38 1.76 3.20 0.43
CA ILE A 38 2.65 2.10 0.82
C ILE A 38 4.05 2.36 0.28
N GLY A 39 5.00 1.67 0.85
CA GLY A 39 6.38 1.73 0.42
C GLY A 39 7.23 0.93 1.39
N GLU A 40 8.49 0.74 1.04
CA GLU A 40 9.36 -0.10 1.86
C GLU A 40 9.87 0.63 3.10
N ASN A 41 10.00 1.95 3.03
CA ASN A 41 10.52 2.76 4.14
C ASN A 41 9.37 3.55 4.76
N MET A 42 8.98 3.17 5.98
CA MET A 42 7.80 3.76 6.61
C MET A 42 7.97 5.25 6.92
N GLU A 43 9.16 5.71 7.21
CA GLU A 43 9.39 7.12 7.44
C GLU A 43 9.05 7.94 6.20
N ARG A 44 9.46 7.44 5.04
CA ARG A 44 9.16 8.10 3.76
C ARG A 44 7.68 7.98 3.41
N VAL A 45 7.08 6.83 3.72
CA VAL A 45 5.65 6.60 3.51
C VAL A 45 4.85 7.61 4.31
N GLU A 46 5.18 7.79 5.58
CA GLU A 46 4.46 8.74 6.42
C GLU A 46 4.64 10.17 5.94
N ALA A 47 5.85 10.53 5.52
CA ALA A 47 6.12 11.86 5.02
C ALA A 47 5.32 12.14 3.75
N TYR A 48 5.30 11.20 2.82
CA TYR A 48 4.57 11.37 1.58
C TYR A 48 3.06 11.45 1.85
N ALA A 49 2.56 10.59 2.73
CA ALA A 49 1.14 10.59 3.09
C ALA A 49 0.72 11.94 3.65
N ARG A 50 1.53 12.53 4.54
CA ARG A 50 1.23 13.85 5.08
C ARG A 50 1.21 14.90 3.98
N MET A 51 2.13 14.80 3.02
CA MET A 51 2.22 15.77 1.95
C MET A 51 0.98 15.76 1.06
N ILE A 52 0.40 14.60 0.80
CA ILE A 52 -0.74 14.52 -0.13
C ILE A 52 -2.09 14.33 0.58
N GLY A 53 -2.10 14.34 1.91
CA GLY A 53 -3.34 14.15 2.66
C GLY A 53 -3.86 12.72 2.60
N ALA A 54 -2.97 11.74 2.57
CA ALA A 54 -3.33 10.33 2.50
C ALA A 54 -3.15 9.66 3.86
N GLU A 55 -3.57 8.40 3.93
CA GLU A 55 -3.44 7.58 5.12
C GLU A 55 -2.41 6.48 4.91
N THR A 56 -1.97 5.89 6.01
CA THR A 56 -1.06 4.75 5.99
C THR A 56 -1.64 3.64 6.85
N ILE A 57 -0.95 2.49 6.88
CA ILE A 57 -1.37 1.40 7.74
C ILE A 57 -1.41 1.83 9.20
N ASN A 58 -0.58 2.79 9.61
CA ASN A 58 -0.57 3.23 11.00
C ASN A 58 -1.86 3.91 11.38
N ASP A 59 -2.51 4.62 10.46
CA ASP A 59 -3.82 5.20 10.72
C ASP A 59 -4.87 4.11 10.98
N TRP A 60 -4.80 3.05 10.20
CA TRP A 60 -5.73 1.93 10.37
C TRP A 60 -5.45 1.14 11.64
N LEU A 61 -4.17 0.94 11.96
CA LEU A 61 -3.79 0.23 13.17
C LEU A 61 -4.25 0.97 14.42
N ALA A 62 -4.24 2.30 14.38
CA ALA A 62 -4.73 3.13 15.49
C ALA A 62 -4.11 2.71 16.82
N GLY A 63 -2.80 2.54 16.84
CA GLY A 63 -2.07 2.16 18.05
C GLY A 63 -1.96 0.66 18.28
N ARG A 64 -2.63 -0.17 17.48
CA ARG A 64 -2.47 -1.63 17.62
C ARG A 64 -1.09 -2.02 17.15
N LYS A 65 -0.58 -3.10 17.74
CA LYS A 65 0.74 -3.59 17.35
C LYS A 65 0.70 -4.15 15.93
N TRP A 66 1.67 -3.76 15.14
CA TRP A 66 1.78 -4.26 13.77
C TRP A 66 2.14 -5.75 13.74
N SER A 67 1.60 -6.45 12.76
CA SER A 67 2.02 -7.82 12.42
C SER A 67 1.85 -8.00 10.93
N LEU A 68 2.52 -8.99 10.39
CA LEU A 68 2.41 -9.28 8.96
C LEU A 68 0.97 -9.68 8.61
N GLU A 69 0.32 -10.39 9.51
CA GLU A 69 -1.08 -10.79 9.30
C GLU A 69 -2.00 -9.57 9.24
N LEU A 70 -1.82 -8.61 10.15
CA LEU A 70 -2.60 -7.39 10.11
C LEU A 70 -2.30 -6.57 8.86
N ASN A 71 -1.06 -6.59 8.41
CA ASN A 71 -0.69 -5.89 7.18
C ASN A 71 -1.48 -6.46 5.99
N LYS A 72 -1.57 -7.78 5.92
CA LYS A 72 -2.32 -8.44 4.86
C LYS A 72 -3.81 -8.07 4.92
N VAL A 73 -4.38 -8.11 6.12
CA VAL A 73 -5.79 -7.75 6.31
C VAL A 73 -6.03 -6.32 5.88
N TRP A 74 -5.13 -5.41 6.25
CA TRP A 74 -5.26 -4.01 5.88
C TRP A 74 -5.28 -3.81 4.36
N VAL A 75 -4.34 -4.44 3.65
CA VAL A 75 -4.29 -4.29 2.20
C VAL A 75 -5.58 -4.80 1.56
N GLN A 76 -6.05 -5.95 2.01
CA GLN A 76 -7.28 -6.53 1.49
C GLN A 76 -8.49 -5.63 1.76
N GLU A 77 -8.51 -5.00 2.93
CA GLU A 77 -9.59 -4.07 3.27
C GLU A 77 -9.56 -2.83 2.39
N MET A 78 -8.36 -2.29 2.12
CA MET A 78 -8.22 -1.13 1.24
C MET A 78 -8.72 -1.46 -0.17
N MET A 79 -8.39 -2.65 -0.66
CA MET A 79 -8.85 -3.10 -1.97
C MET A 79 -10.37 -3.25 -1.98
N ARG A 80 -10.93 -3.84 -0.92
CA ARG A 80 -12.38 -4.02 -0.82
C ARG A 80 -13.11 -2.67 -0.85
N GLN A 81 -12.51 -1.65 -0.26
CA GLN A 81 -13.08 -0.31 -0.27
C GLN A 81 -12.84 0.43 -1.57
N GLY A 82 -12.08 -0.13 -2.50
CA GLY A 82 -11.79 0.52 -3.78
C GLY A 82 -10.85 1.70 -3.66
N ARG A 83 -10.07 1.80 -2.60
CA ARG A 83 -9.23 2.97 -2.36
C ARG A 83 -8.03 2.97 -3.29
N ARG A 84 -7.59 4.18 -3.63
CA ARG A 84 -6.35 4.32 -4.38
C ARG A 84 -5.17 4.04 -3.46
N VAL A 85 -4.25 3.24 -3.94
CA VAL A 85 -3.05 2.86 -3.19
C VAL A 85 -1.85 3.38 -3.96
N TYR A 86 -1.16 4.35 -3.39
CA TYR A 86 0.06 4.90 -3.98
C TYR A 86 1.26 4.18 -3.39
N ASP A 87 2.08 3.61 -4.26
CA ASP A 87 3.30 2.91 -3.87
C ASP A 87 4.47 3.83 -4.21
N ILE A 88 5.20 4.26 -3.19
CA ILE A 88 6.34 5.17 -3.38
C ILE A 88 7.66 4.44 -3.57
N GLY A 89 7.63 3.12 -3.63
CA GLY A 89 8.77 2.36 -4.07
C GLY A 89 9.61 1.75 -2.97
N PRO A 90 10.64 1.02 -3.38
CA PRO A 90 11.52 0.33 -2.46
C PRO A 90 12.50 1.29 -1.78
N ASP A 91 13.12 0.78 -0.72
CA ASP A 91 14.13 1.53 0.03
C ASP A 91 15.49 1.24 -0.58
N PHE A 92 15.99 2.17 -1.39
CA PHE A 92 17.26 1.98 -2.07
C PHE A 92 18.45 1.98 -1.11
N ALA A 93 18.35 2.71 -0.01
CA ALA A 93 19.40 2.69 1.01
C ALA A 93 19.56 1.29 1.59
N ARG A 94 18.44 0.60 1.79
CA ARG A 94 18.47 -0.78 2.25
C ARG A 94 19.23 -1.68 1.27
N ARG A 95 19.03 -1.46 -0.03
CA ARG A 95 19.71 -2.26 -1.04
C ARG A 95 21.20 -2.00 -1.08
N LEU A 96 21.60 -0.75 -0.93
CA LEU A 96 23.02 -0.43 -0.88
C LEU A 96 23.68 -1.06 0.34
N LYS A 97 23.03 -0.99 1.50
CA LYS A 97 23.55 -1.64 2.70
C LYS A 97 23.66 -3.15 2.51
N ARG A 98 22.69 -3.72 1.84
CA ARG A 98 22.72 -5.16 1.55
C ARG A 98 23.88 -5.53 0.65
N PHE A 99 24.10 -4.76 -0.41
CA PHE A 99 25.24 -5.00 -1.30
C PHE A 99 26.56 -4.88 -0.54
N ALA A 100 26.70 -3.87 0.31
CA ALA A 100 27.91 -3.69 1.10
C ALA A 100 28.14 -4.86 2.04
N ALA A 101 27.07 -5.36 2.66
CA ALA A 101 27.17 -6.50 3.57
C ALA A 101 27.56 -7.77 2.84
N ILE A 102 27.00 -8.00 1.68
CA ILE A 102 27.35 -9.16 0.86
C ILE A 102 28.81 -9.08 0.44
N ARG A 103 29.25 -7.91 -0.01
CA ARG A 103 30.63 -7.71 -0.43
C ARG A 103 31.60 -7.92 0.71
N ALA A 104 31.18 -7.60 1.93
CA ALA A 104 32.00 -7.81 3.11
C ALA A 104 31.93 -9.21 3.67
N GLY A 105 31.16 -10.10 3.04
CA GLY A 105 31.03 -11.48 3.49
C GLY A 105 30.27 -11.67 4.78
N LYS A 106 29.38 -10.72 5.09
CA LYS A 106 28.62 -10.80 6.35
C LYS A 106 27.56 -11.89 6.26
N GLN A 107 27.30 -12.51 7.42
CA GLN A 107 26.22 -13.50 7.54
C GLN A 107 24.91 -12.79 7.87
N GLY A 108 23.79 -13.51 7.62
CA GLY A 108 22.49 -13.00 8.02
C GLY A 108 22.05 -11.75 7.29
N VAL A 109 22.46 -11.60 6.04
CA VAL A 109 22.08 -10.44 5.24
C VAL A 109 20.56 -10.48 5.01
N PRO A 110 19.85 -9.37 5.28
CA PRO A 110 18.41 -9.35 5.08
C PRO A 110 18.03 -9.51 3.61
N PRO A 111 16.79 -9.93 3.33
CA PRO A 111 16.36 -10.07 1.95
C PRO A 111 16.37 -8.72 1.23
N PRO A 112 16.42 -8.73 -0.10
CA PRO A 112 16.50 -7.48 -0.87
C PRO A 112 15.27 -6.59 -0.74
N ILE A 113 14.12 -7.19 -0.47
CA ILE A 113 12.87 -6.47 -0.28
C ILE A 113 12.31 -6.91 1.07
N SER A 114 11.76 -5.97 1.83
CA SER A 114 11.15 -6.32 3.11
C SER A 114 9.95 -7.21 2.89
N GLU A 115 9.71 -8.10 3.85
CA GLU A 115 8.63 -9.08 3.74
C GLU A 115 7.28 -8.41 3.63
N ALA A 116 7.05 -7.37 4.43
CA ALA A 116 5.77 -6.67 4.42
C ALA A 116 5.52 -5.98 3.08
N TYR A 117 6.51 -5.26 2.56
CA TYR A 117 6.37 -4.54 1.30
C TYR A 117 6.18 -5.52 0.14
N ASN A 118 6.91 -6.62 0.14
CA ASN A 118 6.76 -7.63 -0.89
C ASN A 118 5.36 -8.25 -0.86
N LEU A 119 4.84 -8.52 0.32
CA LEU A 119 3.50 -9.05 0.50
C LEU A 119 2.46 -8.08 -0.06
N GLU A 120 2.59 -6.81 0.27
CA GLU A 120 1.67 -5.78 -0.21
C GLU A 120 1.65 -5.73 -1.74
N ARG A 121 2.83 -5.72 -2.34
CA ARG A 121 2.93 -5.65 -3.79
C ARG A 121 2.31 -6.86 -4.47
N GLN A 122 2.48 -8.04 -3.88
CA GLN A 122 1.93 -9.25 -4.45
C GLN A 122 0.41 -9.28 -4.38
N ILE A 123 -0.14 -8.85 -3.25
CA ILE A 123 -1.59 -8.80 -3.10
C ILE A 123 -2.19 -7.77 -4.04
N LEU A 124 -1.52 -6.63 -4.21
CA LEU A 124 -2.03 -5.54 -5.03
C LEU A 124 -1.88 -5.77 -6.53
N LYS A 125 -1.16 -6.80 -6.92
CA LYS A 125 -0.92 -7.07 -8.34
C LYS A 125 -2.25 -7.21 -9.07
N GLY A 126 -2.43 -6.39 -10.10
CA GLY A 126 -3.66 -6.41 -10.88
C GLY A 126 -4.80 -5.57 -10.32
N TYR A 127 -4.63 -5.00 -9.14
CA TYR A 127 -5.64 -4.13 -8.56
C TYR A 127 -5.67 -2.80 -9.35
N PRO A 128 -6.82 -2.40 -9.91
CA PRO A 128 -6.84 -1.24 -10.81
C PRO A 128 -6.44 0.07 -10.16
N ASN A 129 -6.68 0.22 -8.87
CA ASN A 129 -6.35 1.46 -8.17
C ASN A 129 -5.00 1.39 -7.46
N TYR A 130 -4.13 0.48 -7.88
CA TYR A 130 -2.76 0.40 -7.41
C TYR A 130 -1.88 1.24 -8.33
N ILE A 131 -1.32 2.32 -7.82
CA ILE A 131 -0.61 3.31 -8.61
C ILE A 131 0.81 3.43 -8.10
N LYS A 132 1.77 3.12 -8.97
CA LYS A 132 3.18 3.22 -8.59
C LYS A 132 3.66 4.64 -8.83
N ARG A 133 4.17 5.26 -7.77
CA ARG A 133 4.62 6.64 -7.81
C ARG A 133 6.07 6.73 -7.37
N TYR A 134 6.96 6.09 -8.12
CA TYR A 134 8.37 6.18 -7.81
C TYR A 134 9.17 6.25 -9.10
N ILE A 135 10.40 6.77 -8.95
CA ILE A 135 11.30 6.88 -10.08
C ILE A 135 11.77 5.47 -10.41
N ARG A 136 11.50 5.05 -11.63
CA ARG A 136 11.74 3.67 -12.06
C ARG A 136 13.09 3.50 -12.71
N THR A 137 13.74 4.62 -13.04
CA THR A 137 15.06 4.59 -13.64
C THR A 137 15.88 5.65 -12.96
N GLY A 138 17.18 5.42 -12.90
CA GLY A 138 18.03 6.40 -12.32
C GLY A 138 19.29 5.78 -11.80
N ARG A 139 20.15 6.66 -11.34
CA ARG A 139 21.43 6.27 -10.78
C ARG A 139 21.49 6.81 -9.36
N TRP A 140 21.84 5.94 -8.43
CA TRP A 140 21.91 6.35 -7.05
C TRP A 140 23.18 5.77 -6.45
N GLU A 141 24.11 6.62 -6.12
CA GLU A 141 25.43 6.23 -5.61
C GLU A 141 26.07 5.15 -6.49
N GLY A 142 25.96 5.32 -7.81
CA GLY A 142 26.55 4.38 -8.76
C GLY A 142 25.70 3.17 -9.08
N TYR A 143 24.60 2.97 -8.38
CA TYR A 143 23.72 1.85 -8.62
C TYR A 143 22.64 2.25 -9.63
N VAL A 144 22.51 1.47 -10.68
CA VAL A 144 21.52 1.75 -11.73
C VAL A 144 20.29 0.92 -11.41
N LEU A 145 19.16 1.61 -11.22
CA LEU A 145 17.90 0.95 -10.93
C LEU A 145 17.30 0.41 -12.22
N ARG A 146 16.86 -0.82 -12.18
CA ARG A 146 16.25 -1.49 -13.32
C ARG A 146 14.80 -1.82 -12.98
N PRO A 147 13.94 -2.03 -13.99
CA PRO A 147 12.55 -2.36 -13.71
C PRO A 147 12.37 -3.53 -12.76
N ASP A 148 13.26 -4.50 -12.78
CA ASP A 148 13.16 -5.67 -11.91
C ASP A 148 13.45 -5.35 -10.46
N ASP A 149 14.02 -4.19 -10.19
CA ASP A 149 14.34 -3.78 -8.82
C ASP A 149 13.11 -3.21 -8.09
N PHE A 150 11.98 -3.14 -8.77
CA PHE A 150 10.77 -2.54 -8.21
C PHE A 150 9.65 -3.53 -8.01
#